data_0e9e804542ffd64edff15904408e7e64
#
_entry.id   0e9e804542ffd64edff15904408e7e64
#
_cell.length_a   1.000
_cell.length_b   1.000
_cell.length_c   1.000
_cell.angle_alpha   90.00
_cell.angle_beta   90.00
_cell.angle_gamma   90.00
#
_symmetry.space_group_name_H-M   'P 1'
#
loop_
_entity.id
_entity.type
_entity.pdbx_description
1 polymer ?
#
loop_
_entity_poly.entity_id
_entity_poly.type
_entity_poly.pdbx_seq_one_letter_code
_entity_poly.pdbx_strand_id
1 'polypeptide(L)'
;FLFLPIFGATQNLIVSEIIHKGNTITKDYIIKREIQHQIQMPLDSTIAVEDKNRLINLGIFADVQWRAIPLENMTIRLEYQIIENNKFLGGRFIGGPAPAYDEETGWSFGGGGVLKNFRGRNETIGGGLVIGGRNTFGFAYQNPWIAGDHISLDGDLAKSDFNHPYLPYRLKINTIEVNVGRYFGYTRKTSIGFELEDLNFISDSVKINYKYFAPQGFFIYDTRDIYANPTKGILIKQAFSSRIDISGKAQNNFTWIQSFSIYKRLSSLDNQKPWILAVGAKSQMNFGVKDQQFLAAMGESGSVRGWHYPNALNYNDSKQIYRF
;
A
#
# COMPACT_ATOMS: atom_id res chain seq x y z
N PHE A 1 31.31 -32.29 45.45
CA PHE A 1 30.65 -30.99 45.14
C PHE A 1 29.40 -31.32 44.32
N LEU A 2 28.24 -31.29 45.02
CA LEU A 2 26.91 -31.39 44.35
C LEU A 2 26.60 -30.04 43.68
N PHE A 3 26.51 -30.03 42.38
CA PHE A 3 25.87 -28.95 41.64
C PHE A 3 24.34 -29.12 41.73
N LEU A 4 23.72 -28.37 42.60
CA LEU A 4 22.27 -28.16 42.56
C LEU A 4 21.97 -27.22 41.36
N PRO A 5 21.10 -27.62 40.42
CA PRO A 5 20.63 -26.70 39.42
C PRO A 5 19.78 -25.64 40.13
N ILE A 6 20.23 -24.38 40.11
CA ILE A 6 19.39 -23.24 40.47
C ILE A 6 18.35 -23.15 39.37
N PHE A 7 17.17 -23.73 39.59
CA PHE A 7 15.97 -23.36 38.84
C PHE A 7 15.67 -21.90 39.18
N GLY A 8 16.18 -20.99 38.39
CA GLY A 8 15.74 -19.64 38.39
C GLY A 8 14.25 -19.64 38.03
N ALA A 9 13.38 -19.45 39.01
CA ALA A 9 11.99 -19.14 38.79
C ALA A 9 11.96 -17.90 37.87
N THR A 10 11.51 -18.06 36.67
CA THR A 10 11.19 -16.94 35.77
C THR A 10 10.11 -16.15 36.48
N GLN A 11 10.52 -15.09 37.19
CA GLN A 11 9.57 -14.19 37.83
C GLN A 11 8.76 -13.55 36.71
N ASN A 12 7.48 -13.90 36.64
CA ASN A 12 6.53 -13.30 35.70
C ASN A 12 6.29 -11.86 36.14
N LEU A 13 7.02 -10.92 35.57
CA LEU A 13 6.81 -9.50 35.79
C LEU A 13 5.44 -9.10 35.23
N ILE A 14 4.60 -8.51 36.06
CA ILE A 14 3.24 -8.10 35.68
C ILE A 14 3.27 -6.68 35.12
N VAL A 15 2.67 -6.46 33.98
CA VAL A 15 2.51 -5.13 33.37
C VAL A 15 1.44 -4.36 34.12
N SER A 16 1.84 -3.39 34.94
CA SER A 16 0.90 -2.53 35.70
C SER A 16 0.47 -1.29 34.92
N GLU A 17 1.30 -0.87 33.96
CA GLU A 17 1.06 0.35 33.20
C GLU A 17 1.63 0.21 31.78
N ILE A 18 0.89 0.75 30.80
CA ILE A 18 1.36 0.88 29.41
C ILE A 18 1.31 2.34 29.01
N ILE A 19 2.45 2.90 28.64
CA ILE A 19 2.56 4.29 28.21
C ILE A 19 3.27 4.41 26.87
N HIS A 20 3.00 5.49 26.17
CA HIS A 20 3.73 5.88 24.98
C HIS A 20 4.18 7.33 25.11
N LYS A 21 5.34 7.65 24.51
CA LYS A 21 5.95 8.98 24.56
C LYS A 21 6.54 9.34 23.22
N GLY A 22 6.61 10.64 22.93
CA GLY A 22 7.28 11.17 21.73
C GLY A 22 6.35 11.51 20.59
N ASN A 23 5.04 11.22 20.70
CA ASN A 23 4.05 11.70 19.75
C ASN A 23 3.69 13.16 20.08
N THR A 24 3.94 14.03 19.10
CA THR A 24 3.59 15.46 19.19
C THR A 24 2.44 15.83 18.26
N ILE A 25 2.29 15.08 17.18
CA ILE A 25 1.31 15.30 16.13
C ILE A 25 0.27 14.19 16.12
N THR A 26 0.74 12.93 16.20
CA THR A 26 -0.14 11.75 16.17
C THR A 26 -1.01 11.71 17.42
N LYS A 27 -2.30 11.51 17.22
CA LYS A 27 -3.26 11.41 18.30
C LYS A 27 -3.06 10.12 19.09
N ASP A 28 -3.18 10.17 20.41
CA ASP A 28 -2.95 9.04 21.32
C ASP A 28 -3.74 7.79 20.95
N TYR A 29 -4.99 7.94 20.53
CA TYR A 29 -5.83 6.82 20.18
C TYR A 29 -5.31 6.04 18.95
N ILE A 30 -4.55 6.70 18.05
CA ILE A 30 -3.91 6.04 16.90
C ILE A 30 -2.84 5.06 17.37
N ILE A 31 -2.12 5.40 18.41
CA ILE A 31 -1.07 4.56 18.99
C ILE A 31 -1.71 3.44 19.84
N LYS A 32 -2.63 3.82 20.71
CA LYS A 32 -3.26 2.88 21.68
C LYS A 32 -3.96 1.72 20.99
N ARG A 33 -4.61 1.94 19.84
CA ARG A 33 -5.31 0.88 19.11
C ARG A 33 -4.40 -0.16 18.47
N GLU A 34 -3.12 0.15 18.30
CA GLU A 34 -2.12 -0.79 17.74
C GLU A 34 -1.44 -1.63 18.83
N ILE A 35 -1.59 -1.26 20.10
CA ILE A 35 -0.99 -1.97 21.25
C ILE A 35 -1.95 -3.05 21.71
N GLN A 36 -1.52 -4.30 21.65
CA GLN A 36 -2.28 -5.47 22.08
C GLN A 36 -1.91 -5.97 23.46
N HIS A 37 -0.73 -5.56 23.97
CA HIS A 37 -0.33 -5.93 25.31
C HIS A 37 -1.33 -5.36 26.33
N GLN A 38 -1.72 -6.17 27.33
CA GLN A 38 -2.75 -5.80 28.30
C GLN A 38 -2.15 -5.52 29.68
N ILE A 39 -2.76 -4.58 30.40
CA ILE A 39 -2.45 -4.31 31.79
C ILE A 39 -2.88 -5.51 32.64
N GLN A 40 -2.17 -5.78 33.73
CA GLN A 40 -2.32 -6.92 34.66
C GLN A 40 -2.02 -8.30 34.06
N MET A 41 -1.41 -8.36 32.89
CA MET A 41 -0.92 -9.58 32.30
C MET A 41 0.60 -9.68 32.46
N PRO A 42 1.16 -10.90 32.45
CA PRO A 42 2.62 -11.08 32.42
C PRO A 42 3.23 -10.39 31.21
N LEU A 43 4.44 -9.86 31.35
CA LEU A 43 5.18 -9.31 30.22
C LEU A 43 5.47 -10.41 29.21
N ASP A 44 4.98 -10.24 27.99
CA ASP A 44 5.35 -11.05 26.83
C ASP A 44 6.15 -10.19 25.85
N SER A 45 7.44 -10.47 25.76
CA SER A 45 8.33 -9.74 24.86
C SER A 45 7.97 -9.94 23.37
N THR A 46 7.35 -11.06 23.02
CA THR A 46 6.88 -11.32 21.66
C THR A 46 5.76 -10.35 21.28
N ILE A 47 4.76 -10.20 22.16
CA ILE A 47 3.67 -9.25 21.98
C ILE A 47 4.22 -7.81 21.91
N ALA A 48 5.17 -7.46 22.80
CA ALA A 48 5.76 -6.12 22.80
C ALA A 48 6.53 -5.80 21.49
N VAL A 49 7.22 -6.81 20.92
CA VAL A 49 7.87 -6.68 19.60
C VAL A 49 6.83 -6.56 18.48
N GLU A 50 5.73 -7.31 18.55
CA GLU A 50 4.65 -7.22 17.57
C GLU A 50 3.94 -5.86 17.64
N ASP A 51 3.68 -5.32 18.83
CA ASP A 51 3.14 -3.97 19.04
C ASP A 51 4.05 -2.91 18.41
N LYS A 52 5.35 -2.99 18.69
CA LYS A 52 6.36 -2.15 18.05
C LYS A 52 6.27 -2.23 16.51
N ASN A 53 6.22 -3.43 15.96
CA ASN A 53 6.17 -3.64 14.52
C ASN A 53 4.86 -3.08 13.91
N ARG A 54 3.72 -3.24 14.58
CA ARG A 54 2.44 -2.62 14.16
C ARG A 54 2.54 -1.11 14.11
N LEU A 55 3.11 -0.49 15.14
CA LEU A 55 3.34 0.96 15.15
C LEU A 55 4.26 1.40 14.01
N ILE A 56 5.37 0.69 13.75
CA ILE A 56 6.25 0.97 12.60
C ILE A 56 5.50 0.81 11.27
N ASN A 57 4.65 -0.19 11.16
CA ASN A 57 3.87 -0.50 9.96
C ASN A 57 2.78 0.55 9.63
N LEU A 58 2.43 1.44 10.56
CA LEU A 58 1.63 2.63 10.23
C LEU A 58 2.33 3.55 9.22
N GLY A 59 3.67 3.48 9.11
CA GLY A 59 4.47 4.27 8.16
C GLY A 59 4.50 5.77 8.45
N ILE A 60 4.12 6.17 9.67
CA ILE A 60 4.10 7.57 10.14
C ILE A 60 5.16 7.86 11.20
N PHE A 61 5.88 6.85 11.65
CA PHE A 61 6.95 6.95 12.61
C PHE A 61 8.31 6.63 11.94
N ALA A 62 9.34 7.37 12.35
CA ALA A 62 10.72 7.13 11.93
C ALA A 62 11.32 5.95 12.70
N ASP A 63 10.98 5.83 13.98
CA ASP A 63 11.39 4.71 14.82
C ASP A 63 10.41 4.51 15.97
N VAL A 64 10.35 3.28 16.47
CA VAL A 64 9.62 2.91 17.68
C VAL A 64 10.48 1.92 18.47
N GLN A 65 10.70 2.22 19.75
CA GLN A 65 11.39 1.33 20.68
C GLN A 65 10.46 1.01 21.83
N TRP A 66 10.61 -0.19 22.41
CA TRP A 66 9.91 -0.55 23.62
C TRP A 66 10.89 -0.90 24.74
N ARG A 67 10.52 -0.67 25.98
CA ARG A 67 11.28 -1.05 27.15
C ARG A 67 10.37 -1.35 28.31
N ALA A 68 10.80 -2.31 29.15
CA ALA A 68 10.18 -2.63 30.41
C ALA A 68 10.93 -1.90 31.51
N ILE A 69 10.24 -1.05 32.26
CA ILE A 69 10.82 -0.28 33.37
C ILE A 69 10.32 -0.93 34.66
N PRO A 70 11.21 -1.50 35.48
CA PRO A 70 10.83 -2.09 36.76
C PRO A 70 10.18 -1.05 37.68
N LEU A 71 9.12 -1.47 38.37
CA LEU A 71 8.46 -0.74 39.44
C LEU A 71 8.45 -1.58 40.71
N GLU A 72 7.83 -1.09 41.75
CA GLU A 72 7.68 -1.82 43.02
C GLU A 72 6.79 -3.08 42.84
N ASN A 73 6.86 -4.01 43.82
CA ASN A 73 6.01 -5.21 43.89
C ASN A 73 6.04 -6.13 42.64
N MET A 74 7.22 -6.34 42.07
CA MET A 74 7.39 -7.16 40.85
C MET A 74 6.52 -6.76 39.68
N THR A 75 6.18 -5.48 39.60
CA THR A 75 5.46 -4.94 38.45
C THR A 75 6.39 -4.17 37.52
N ILE A 76 5.94 -3.94 36.28
CA ILE A 76 6.66 -3.15 35.29
C ILE A 76 5.72 -2.14 34.64
N ARG A 77 6.34 -1.06 34.17
CA ARG A 77 5.77 -0.17 33.17
C ARG A 77 6.31 -0.56 31.80
N LEU A 78 5.41 -0.87 30.86
CA LEU A 78 5.76 -1.07 29.47
C LEU A 78 5.70 0.29 28.73
N GLU A 79 6.85 0.78 28.29
CA GLU A 79 6.95 2.09 27.62
C GLU A 79 7.29 1.91 26.14
N TYR A 80 6.49 2.52 25.26
CA TYR A 80 6.80 2.66 23.82
C TYR A 80 7.30 4.07 23.56
N GLN A 81 8.57 4.18 23.16
CA GLN A 81 9.19 5.43 22.76
C GLN A 81 9.08 5.60 21.26
N ILE A 82 8.44 6.67 20.83
CA ILE A 82 8.07 6.92 19.44
C ILE A 82 8.87 8.12 18.94
N ILE A 83 9.41 8.00 17.73
CA ILE A 83 10.01 9.09 16.98
C ILE A 83 9.14 9.32 15.75
N GLU A 84 8.45 10.45 15.71
CA GLU A 84 7.62 10.80 14.56
C GLU A 84 8.48 11.20 13.35
N ASN A 85 7.98 10.94 12.15
CA ASN A 85 8.62 11.39 10.93
C ASN A 85 8.68 12.93 10.87
N ASN A 86 9.81 13.47 10.44
CA ASN A 86 10.01 14.91 10.29
C ASN A 86 8.95 15.55 9.38
N LYS A 87 8.73 16.88 9.57
CA LYS A 87 7.71 17.63 8.81
C LYS A 87 8.02 17.78 7.32
N PHE A 88 9.30 17.69 6.91
CA PHE A 88 9.75 17.99 5.54
C PHE A 88 10.57 16.85 4.90
N LEU A 89 10.53 16.77 3.56
CA LEU A 89 11.31 15.93 2.62
C LEU A 89 11.75 14.57 3.18
N GLY A 90 10.97 13.53 2.86
CA GLY A 90 11.24 12.16 3.30
C GLY A 90 10.56 11.76 4.62
N GLY A 91 9.90 12.72 5.31
CA GLY A 91 9.12 12.48 6.51
C GLY A 91 7.62 12.39 6.24
N ARG A 92 6.86 13.34 6.80
CA ARG A 92 5.38 13.39 6.60
C ARG A 92 5.00 13.86 5.20
N PHE A 93 5.74 14.80 4.62
CA PHE A 93 5.54 15.27 3.26
C PHE A 93 6.57 14.64 2.33
N ILE A 94 6.08 13.98 1.29
CA ILE A 94 6.90 13.41 0.21
C ILE A 94 6.39 14.01 -1.10
N GLY A 95 7.21 14.78 -1.78
CA GLY A 95 6.83 15.41 -3.04
C GLY A 95 7.81 16.47 -3.49
N GLY A 96 7.51 17.05 -4.64
CA GLY A 96 8.32 18.10 -5.24
C GLY A 96 7.99 18.35 -6.70
N PRO A 97 8.80 19.15 -7.39
CA PRO A 97 8.71 19.33 -8.82
C PRO A 97 9.05 18.03 -9.56
N ALA A 98 8.35 17.76 -10.63
CA ALA A 98 8.52 16.56 -11.46
C ALA A 98 8.60 16.95 -12.95
N PRO A 99 9.71 17.56 -13.41
CA PRO A 99 9.96 17.70 -14.82
C PRO A 99 10.23 16.34 -15.43
N ALA A 100 9.64 16.06 -16.58
CA ALA A 100 9.84 14.82 -17.31
C ALA A 100 9.97 15.12 -18.81
N TYR A 101 10.80 14.35 -19.49
CA TYR A 101 10.91 14.36 -20.94
C TYR A 101 10.61 12.96 -21.45
N ASP A 102 9.79 12.89 -22.46
CA ASP A 102 9.45 11.67 -23.18
C ASP A 102 9.69 11.92 -24.68
N GLU A 103 10.32 10.98 -25.37
CA GLU A 103 10.72 11.17 -26.78
C GLU A 103 9.51 11.38 -27.70
N GLU A 104 8.37 10.79 -27.38
CA GLU A 104 7.16 10.85 -28.20
C GLU A 104 6.25 12.02 -27.84
N THR A 105 6.19 12.38 -26.54
CA THR A 105 5.26 13.43 -26.06
C THR A 105 5.96 14.74 -25.69
N GLY A 106 7.29 14.74 -25.62
CA GLY A 106 8.09 15.92 -25.29
C GLY A 106 8.13 16.25 -23.79
N TRP A 107 8.42 17.51 -23.48
CA TRP A 107 8.54 18.00 -22.12
C TRP A 107 7.20 18.10 -21.39
N SER A 108 7.23 17.66 -20.16
CA SER A 108 6.15 17.84 -19.19
C SER A 108 6.71 18.48 -17.92
N PHE A 109 5.98 19.41 -17.34
CA PHE A 109 6.36 20.16 -16.13
C PHE A 109 5.23 20.10 -15.12
N GLY A 110 5.59 19.95 -13.87
CA GLY A 110 4.61 19.92 -12.81
C GLY A 110 5.21 19.52 -11.48
N GLY A 111 4.37 19.00 -10.64
CA GLY A 111 4.77 18.49 -9.34
C GLY A 111 3.59 17.93 -8.59
N GLY A 112 3.90 17.30 -7.48
CA GLY A 112 2.89 16.75 -6.60
C GLY A 112 3.48 16.35 -5.27
N GLY A 113 2.61 15.89 -4.39
CA GLY A 113 3.06 15.42 -3.10
C GLY A 113 2.01 14.66 -2.34
N VAL A 114 2.48 13.95 -1.34
CA VAL A 114 1.69 13.18 -0.40
C VAL A 114 2.01 13.66 1.01
N LEU A 115 0.98 14.00 1.77
CA LEU A 115 1.07 14.33 3.18
C LEU A 115 0.52 13.16 4.01
N LYS A 116 1.41 12.44 4.66
CA LYS A 116 1.08 11.36 5.59
C LYS A 116 0.71 11.92 6.96
N ASN A 117 -0.08 11.17 7.70
CA ASN A 117 -0.54 11.51 9.03
C ASN A 117 -1.21 12.89 9.09
N PHE A 118 -2.05 13.18 8.10
CA PHE A 118 -2.83 14.41 8.04
C PHE A 118 -3.68 14.53 9.31
N ARG A 119 -3.68 15.69 9.92
CA ARG A 119 -4.35 15.97 11.21
C ARG A 119 -3.92 15.08 12.38
N GLY A 120 -2.85 14.30 12.24
CA GLY A 120 -2.39 13.34 13.28
C GLY A 120 -3.28 12.09 13.42
N ARG A 121 -4.07 11.76 12.40
CA ARG A 121 -5.06 10.67 12.42
C ARG A 121 -4.68 9.47 11.53
N ASN A 122 -3.40 9.37 11.16
CA ASN A 122 -2.93 8.38 10.19
C ASN A 122 -3.63 8.47 8.82
N GLU A 123 -4.24 9.62 8.51
CA GLU A 123 -4.80 9.91 7.20
C GLU A 123 -3.70 10.30 6.24
N THR A 124 -3.88 9.97 4.98
CA THR A 124 -2.99 10.39 3.89
C THR A 124 -3.79 11.18 2.88
N ILE A 125 -3.28 12.35 2.51
CA ILE A 125 -3.79 13.12 1.36
C ILE A 125 -2.66 13.31 0.36
N GLY A 126 -3.00 13.26 -0.90
CA GLY A 126 -2.03 13.47 -1.97
C GLY A 126 -2.64 14.15 -3.17
N GLY A 127 -1.81 14.80 -3.95
CA GLY A 127 -2.25 15.40 -5.20
C GLY A 127 -1.11 15.88 -6.04
N GLY A 128 -1.38 16.11 -7.32
CA GLY A 128 -0.39 16.59 -8.27
C GLY A 128 -1.00 17.12 -9.55
N LEU A 129 -0.22 17.92 -10.23
CA LEU A 129 -0.52 18.49 -11.53
C LEU A 129 0.72 18.40 -12.42
N VAL A 130 0.55 17.90 -13.63
CA VAL A 130 1.58 17.87 -14.68
C VAL A 130 0.96 18.42 -15.96
N ILE A 131 1.67 19.27 -16.66
CA ILE A 131 1.26 19.89 -17.93
C ILE A 131 2.37 19.80 -18.96
N GLY A 132 2.02 19.74 -20.24
CA GLY A 132 2.97 19.65 -21.37
C GLY A 132 2.67 18.47 -22.26
N GLY A 133 3.64 17.64 -22.54
CA GLY A 133 3.48 16.41 -23.34
C GLY A 133 2.42 15.48 -22.77
N ARG A 134 2.28 15.48 -21.44
CA ARG A 134 1.20 14.81 -20.73
C ARG A 134 0.55 15.81 -19.78
N ASN A 135 -0.77 15.91 -19.82
CA ASN A 135 -1.53 16.71 -18.87
C ASN A 135 -2.22 15.78 -17.89
N THR A 136 -1.85 15.85 -16.62
CA THR A 136 -2.40 14.98 -15.57
C THR A 136 -2.69 15.80 -14.32
N PHE A 137 -3.85 15.59 -13.74
CA PHE A 137 -4.23 16.08 -12.42
C PHE A 137 -4.69 14.89 -11.59
N GLY A 138 -4.33 14.84 -10.33
CA GLY A 138 -4.79 13.80 -9.40
C GLY A 138 -4.93 14.32 -7.99
N PHE A 139 -5.89 13.74 -7.26
CA PHE A 139 -6.07 13.92 -5.83
C PHE A 139 -6.47 12.58 -5.21
N ALA A 140 -5.87 12.24 -4.07
CA ALA A 140 -6.16 11.01 -3.34
C ALA A 140 -6.31 11.28 -1.84
N TYR A 141 -7.21 10.53 -1.21
CA TYR A 141 -7.42 10.49 0.23
C TYR A 141 -7.45 9.05 0.71
N GLN A 142 -6.75 8.76 1.79
CA GLN A 142 -6.75 7.45 2.43
C GLN A 142 -6.88 7.59 3.94
N ASN A 143 -7.76 6.79 4.51
CA ASN A 143 -7.89 6.65 5.95
C ASN A 143 -8.00 5.15 6.30
N PRO A 144 -6.96 4.54 6.87
CA PRO A 144 -6.96 3.11 7.17
C PRO A 144 -7.93 2.71 8.28
N TRP A 145 -8.40 3.69 9.06
CA TRP A 145 -9.33 3.44 10.16
C TRP A 145 -10.20 4.67 10.44
N ILE A 146 -11.21 4.89 9.61
CA ILE A 146 -12.09 6.06 9.72
C ILE A 146 -13.19 5.88 10.77
N ALA A 147 -13.67 4.64 10.97
CA ALA A 147 -14.78 4.33 11.86
C ALA A 147 -14.73 2.90 12.40
N GLY A 148 -15.51 2.65 13.46
CA GLY A 148 -15.78 1.33 14.02
C GLY A 148 -14.54 0.53 14.34
N ASP A 149 -14.63 -0.77 14.06
CA ASP A 149 -13.51 -1.71 14.17
C ASP A 149 -12.81 -1.84 12.83
N HIS A 150 -11.71 -1.09 12.64
CA HIS A 150 -10.84 -1.10 11.47
C HIS A 150 -11.53 -0.88 10.10
N ILE A 151 -12.54 0.00 10.01
CA ILE A 151 -13.13 0.36 8.73
C ILE A 151 -12.23 1.39 8.05
N SER A 152 -11.78 1.11 6.84
CA SER A 152 -10.97 2.02 6.01
C SER A 152 -11.81 2.68 4.93
N LEU A 153 -11.37 3.88 4.51
CA LEU A 153 -11.91 4.61 3.38
C LEU A 153 -10.75 5.08 2.51
N ASP A 154 -10.79 4.72 1.24
CA ASP A 154 -9.84 5.18 0.24
C ASP A 154 -10.63 5.80 -0.92
N GLY A 155 -10.15 6.90 -1.47
CA GLY A 155 -10.77 7.54 -2.62
C GLY A 155 -9.76 8.37 -3.39
N ASP A 156 -9.93 8.38 -4.72
CA ASP A 156 -9.14 9.22 -5.60
C ASP A 156 -9.96 9.76 -6.76
N LEU A 157 -9.46 10.83 -7.32
CA LEU A 157 -9.94 11.40 -8.57
C LEU A 157 -8.72 11.75 -9.42
N ALA A 158 -8.81 11.43 -10.71
CA ALA A 158 -7.73 11.72 -11.63
C ALA A 158 -8.27 12.15 -13.00
N LYS A 159 -7.47 12.96 -13.66
CA LYS A 159 -7.66 13.36 -15.06
C LYS A 159 -6.33 13.25 -15.77
N SER A 160 -6.34 12.57 -16.91
CA SER A 160 -5.16 12.45 -17.77
C SER A 160 -5.55 12.75 -19.21
N ASP A 161 -4.68 13.47 -19.93
CA ASP A 161 -4.83 13.81 -21.33
C ASP A 161 -3.43 13.71 -21.99
N PHE A 162 -3.24 12.73 -22.86
CA PHE A 162 -1.95 12.46 -23.49
C PHE A 162 -2.11 11.74 -24.82
N ASN A 163 -1.14 11.90 -25.71
CA ASN A 163 -0.98 11.05 -26.87
C ASN A 163 -0.39 9.71 -26.43
N HIS A 164 -0.92 8.62 -26.98
CA HIS A 164 -0.35 7.31 -26.69
C HIS A 164 1.08 7.24 -27.28
N PRO A 165 2.11 6.84 -26.52
CA PRO A 165 3.49 6.95 -26.96
C PRO A 165 3.84 6.09 -28.18
N TYR A 166 3.08 5.04 -28.47
CA TYR A 166 3.39 4.09 -29.55
C TYR A 166 2.26 3.87 -30.55
N LEU A 167 1.08 4.37 -30.29
CA LEU A 167 -0.10 4.15 -31.11
C LEU A 167 -0.72 5.50 -31.51
N PRO A 168 -1.24 5.63 -32.75
CA PRO A 168 -1.68 6.91 -33.32
C PRO A 168 -3.04 7.33 -32.75
N TYR A 169 -3.13 7.53 -31.43
CA TYR A 169 -4.34 8.06 -30.79
C TYR A 169 -4.02 8.83 -29.52
N ARG A 170 -4.94 9.69 -29.14
CA ARG A 170 -4.93 10.45 -27.91
C ARG A 170 -6.00 9.93 -26.96
N LEU A 171 -5.64 9.84 -25.68
CA LEU A 171 -6.54 9.46 -24.61
C LEU A 171 -6.80 10.64 -23.67
N LYS A 172 -8.09 10.84 -23.34
CA LYS A 172 -8.50 11.69 -22.23
C LYS A 172 -9.29 10.82 -21.27
N ILE A 173 -8.79 10.69 -20.07
CA ILE A 173 -9.32 9.79 -19.05
C ILE A 173 -9.68 10.63 -17.83
N ASN A 174 -10.91 10.52 -17.35
CA ASN A 174 -11.32 11.05 -16.05
C ASN A 174 -11.78 9.85 -15.21
N THR A 175 -11.27 9.76 -13.98
CA THR A 175 -11.62 8.67 -13.05
C THR A 175 -12.02 9.23 -11.69
N ILE A 176 -12.98 8.56 -11.08
CA ILE A 176 -13.35 8.75 -9.68
C ILE A 176 -13.43 7.35 -9.08
N GLU A 177 -12.65 7.10 -8.03
CA GLU A 177 -12.62 5.81 -7.34
C GLU A 177 -12.96 6.00 -5.86
N VAL A 178 -13.74 5.08 -5.30
CA VAL A 178 -14.04 5.02 -3.87
C VAL A 178 -14.04 3.57 -3.41
N ASN A 179 -13.31 3.30 -2.34
CA ASN A 179 -13.23 1.99 -1.70
C ASN A 179 -13.51 2.09 -0.20
N VAL A 180 -14.28 1.17 0.31
CA VAL A 180 -14.49 0.95 1.74
C VAL A 180 -13.97 -0.42 2.09
N GLY A 181 -13.15 -0.49 3.12
CA GLY A 181 -12.52 -1.74 3.56
C GLY A 181 -12.72 -2.01 5.03
N ARG A 182 -12.42 -3.23 5.42
CA ARG A 182 -12.35 -3.64 6.82
C ARG A 182 -11.14 -4.53 7.04
N TYR A 183 -10.43 -4.29 8.14
CA TYR A 183 -9.42 -5.20 8.64
C TYR A 183 -10.08 -6.24 9.57
N PHE A 184 -9.63 -7.47 9.47
CA PHE A 184 -9.98 -8.59 10.34
C PHE A 184 -8.72 -8.99 11.11
N GLY A 185 -8.61 -8.51 12.35
CA GLY A 185 -7.36 -8.48 13.09
C GLY A 185 -6.34 -7.56 12.40
N TYR A 186 -5.05 -7.96 12.42
CA TYR A 186 -3.95 -7.14 11.87
C TYR A 186 -3.37 -7.70 10.56
N THR A 187 -3.85 -8.86 10.12
CA THR A 187 -3.25 -9.58 8.99
C THR A 187 -4.14 -9.65 7.76
N ARG A 188 -5.43 -9.38 7.88
CA ARG A 188 -6.38 -9.55 6.77
C ARG A 188 -7.11 -8.24 6.53
N LYS A 189 -7.19 -7.83 5.27
CA LYS A 189 -8.03 -6.71 4.84
C LYS A 189 -8.88 -7.15 3.66
N THR A 190 -10.14 -6.78 3.67
CA THR A 190 -11.02 -6.87 2.51
C THR A 190 -11.58 -5.48 2.24
N SER A 191 -11.64 -5.08 0.98
CA SER A 191 -12.32 -3.86 0.58
C SER A 191 -13.15 -4.10 -0.67
N ILE A 192 -14.20 -3.32 -0.79
CA ILE A 192 -15.08 -3.23 -1.97
C ILE A 192 -15.21 -1.77 -2.35
N GLY A 193 -15.42 -1.53 -3.61
CA GLY A 193 -15.58 -0.18 -4.11
C GLY A 193 -15.99 -0.15 -5.56
N PHE A 194 -15.88 1.00 -6.14
CA PHE A 194 -16.13 1.19 -7.57
C PHE A 194 -15.27 2.31 -8.12
N GLU A 195 -15.04 2.24 -9.43
CA GLU A 195 -14.47 3.31 -10.24
C GLU A 195 -15.51 3.74 -11.29
N LEU A 196 -15.64 5.04 -11.48
CA LEU A 196 -16.30 5.63 -12.63
C LEU A 196 -15.24 6.16 -13.57
N GLU A 197 -15.28 5.74 -14.82
CA GLU A 197 -14.31 6.14 -15.84
C GLU A 197 -15.02 6.76 -17.03
N ASP A 198 -14.56 7.94 -17.47
CA ASP A 198 -14.94 8.59 -18.72
C ASP A 198 -13.68 8.64 -19.60
N LEU A 199 -13.66 7.83 -20.64
CA LEU A 199 -12.54 7.64 -21.55
C LEU A 199 -12.91 8.18 -22.94
N ASN A 200 -12.22 9.22 -23.35
CA ASN A 200 -12.29 9.73 -24.72
C ASN A 200 -11.09 9.19 -25.52
N PHE A 201 -11.37 8.35 -26.47
CA PHE A 201 -10.44 7.84 -27.46
C PHE A 201 -10.53 8.70 -28.72
N ILE A 202 -9.40 9.26 -29.15
CA ILE A 202 -9.32 10.21 -30.26
C ILE A 202 -8.22 9.75 -31.20
N SER A 203 -8.58 9.35 -32.43
CA SER A 203 -7.67 9.09 -33.54
C SER A 203 -8.03 10.05 -34.71
N ASP A 204 -7.22 10.06 -35.77
CA ASP A 204 -7.45 10.95 -36.91
C ASP A 204 -8.83 10.77 -37.56
N SER A 205 -9.36 9.56 -37.52
CA SER A 205 -10.61 9.19 -38.21
C SER A 205 -11.79 9.01 -37.25
N VAL A 206 -11.54 8.82 -35.94
CA VAL A 206 -12.56 8.37 -34.99
C VAL A 206 -12.40 9.05 -33.66
N LYS A 207 -13.51 9.55 -33.14
CA LYS A 207 -13.60 10.04 -31.75
C LYS A 207 -14.72 9.27 -31.07
N ILE A 208 -14.37 8.48 -30.06
CA ILE A 208 -15.33 7.69 -29.29
C ILE A 208 -15.20 8.06 -27.81
N ASN A 209 -16.33 8.26 -27.16
CA ASN A 209 -16.41 8.38 -25.71
C ASN A 209 -16.98 7.08 -25.15
N TYR A 210 -16.20 6.46 -24.28
CA TYR A 210 -16.59 5.29 -23.50
C TYR A 210 -16.83 5.73 -22.05
N LYS A 211 -17.82 5.15 -21.41
CA LYS A 211 -18.07 5.35 -19.98
C LYS A 211 -18.21 4.01 -19.31
N TYR A 212 -17.49 3.84 -18.22
CA TYR A 212 -17.48 2.61 -17.46
C TYR A 212 -17.89 2.83 -16.01
N PHE A 213 -18.65 1.90 -15.51
CA PHE A 213 -18.81 1.63 -14.09
C PHE A 213 -18.03 0.37 -13.77
N ALA A 214 -17.05 0.47 -12.88
CA ALA A 214 -16.16 -0.64 -12.54
C ALA A 214 -16.26 -1.00 -11.05
N PRO A 215 -17.22 -1.86 -10.65
CA PRO A 215 -17.19 -2.44 -9.31
C PRO A 215 -15.91 -3.24 -9.12
N GLN A 216 -15.33 -3.13 -7.92
CA GLN A 216 -14.05 -3.75 -7.60
C GLN A 216 -14.02 -4.29 -6.18
N GLY A 217 -13.11 -5.24 -5.96
CA GLY A 217 -12.87 -5.84 -4.67
C GLY A 217 -11.42 -6.20 -4.48
N PHE A 218 -10.95 -6.08 -3.23
CA PHE A 218 -9.59 -6.38 -2.85
C PHE A 218 -9.58 -7.29 -1.63
N PHE A 219 -8.65 -8.22 -1.62
CA PHE A 219 -8.32 -9.03 -0.47
C PHE A 219 -6.82 -9.01 -0.24
N ILE A 220 -6.40 -8.77 1.00
CA ILE A 220 -5.01 -8.76 1.40
C ILE A 220 -4.86 -9.66 2.63
N TYR A 221 -3.89 -10.56 2.57
CA TYR A 221 -3.37 -11.30 3.72
C TYR A 221 -1.89 -10.99 3.88
N ASP A 222 -1.52 -10.35 4.99
CA ASP A 222 -0.18 -9.83 5.22
C ASP A 222 0.29 -10.19 6.63
N THR A 223 1.26 -11.08 6.71
CA THR A 223 1.90 -11.51 7.96
C THR A 223 3.35 -11.05 8.07
N ARG A 224 3.76 -10.13 7.21
CA ARG A 224 5.12 -9.59 7.24
C ARG A 224 5.36 -8.85 8.56
N ASP A 225 6.54 -8.99 9.11
CA ASP A 225 6.93 -8.29 10.33
C ASP A 225 7.01 -6.77 10.14
N ILE A 226 7.76 -6.29 9.15
CA ILE A 226 7.88 -4.88 8.76
C ILE A 226 7.51 -4.75 7.28
N TYR A 227 6.48 -3.97 6.95
CA TYR A 227 5.98 -3.87 5.57
C TYR A 227 6.98 -3.26 4.59
N ALA A 228 7.75 -2.26 5.04
CA ALA A 228 8.72 -1.57 4.21
C ALA A 228 9.99 -2.38 3.95
N ASN A 229 10.41 -3.21 4.92
CA ASN A 229 11.62 -4.03 4.81
C ASN A 229 11.42 -5.35 5.57
N PRO A 230 10.65 -6.29 5.01
CA PRO A 230 10.28 -7.53 5.67
C PRO A 230 11.47 -8.47 5.83
N THR A 231 11.57 -9.07 7.01
CA THR A 231 12.54 -10.15 7.27
C THR A 231 11.89 -11.53 7.29
N LYS A 232 10.59 -11.60 7.55
CA LYS A 232 9.78 -12.83 7.54
C LYS A 232 8.33 -12.53 7.23
N GLY A 233 7.59 -13.56 6.82
CA GLY A 233 6.15 -13.49 6.61
C GLY A 233 5.75 -13.65 5.15
N ILE A 234 4.45 -13.54 4.91
CA ILE A 234 3.81 -13.77 3.62
C ILE A 234 2.91 -12.58 3.30
N LEU A 235 2.88 -12.19 2.04
CA LEU A 235 1.92 -11.24 1.50
C LEU A 235 1.17 -11.90 0.35
N ILE A 236 -0.17 -11.94 0.45
CA ILE A 236 -1.07 -12.35 -0.63
C ILE A 236 -1.99 -11.16 -0.91
N LYS A 237 -2.08 -10.77 -2.16
CA LYS A 237 -3.05 -9.76 -2.63
C LYS A 237 -3.87 -10.32 -3.76
N GLN A 238 -5.18 -10.06 -3.71
CA GLN A 238 -6.12 -10.36 -4.78
C GLN A 238 -6.87 -9.08 -5.09
N ALA A 239 -6.97 -8.73 -6.37
CA ALA A 239 -7.75 -7.58 -6.82
C ALA A 239 -8.63 -8.02 -7.98
N PHE A 240 -9.88 -7.63 -7.94
CA PHE A 240 -10.90 -7.93 -8.94
C PHE A 240 -11.53 -6.61 -9.38
N SER A 241 -11.69 -6.43 -10.67
CA SER A 241 -12.40 -5.29 -11.24
C SER A 241 -13.19 -5.73 -12.45
N SER A 242 -14.44 -5.30 -12.55
CA SER A 242 -15.30 -5.56 -13.70
C SER A 242 -15.70 -4.24 -14.34
N ARG A 243 -15.09 -3.90 -15.47
CA ARG A 243 -15.50 -2.74 -16.26
C ARG A 243 -16.77 -3.05 -17.03
N ILE A 244 -17.86 -2.41 -16.64
CA ILE A 244 -19.17 -2.50 -17.28
C ILE A 244 -19.35 -1.25 -18.14
N ASP A 245 -19.47 -1.42 -19.44
CA ASP A 245 -19.73 -0.30 -20.35
C ASP A 245 -21.16 0.22 -20.17
N ILE A 246 -21.26 1.47 -19.75
CA ILE A 246 -22.53 2.20 -19.61
C ILE A 246 -22.78 3.17 -20.77
N SER A 247 -21.88 3.22 -21.73
CA SER A 247 -22.01 4.03 -22.95
C SER A 247 -22.70 3.29 -24.10
N GLY A 248 -22.76 1.95 -24.03
CA GLY A 248 -23.28 1.09 -25.10
C GLY A 248 -22.36 0.98 -26.32
N LYS A 249 -21.07 1.33 -26.18
CA LYS A 249 -20.12 1.45 -27.30
C LYS A 249 -18.95 0.50 -27.21
N ALA A 250 -18.72 -0.07 -26.05
CA ALA A 250 -17.59 -0.96 -25.80
C ALA A 250 -18.05 -2.30 -25.22
N GLN A 251 -17.08 -3.16 -24.95
CA GLN A 251 -17.33 -4.45 -24.32
C GLN A 251 -17.01 -4.38 -22.84
N ASN A 252 -17.77 -5.17 -22.07
CA ASN A 252 -17.43 -5.41 -20.68
C ASN A 252 -16.14 -6.20 -20.59
N ASN A 253 -15.33 -5.89 -19.61
CA ASN A 253 -14.14 -6.67 -19.31
C ASN A 253 -14.03 -6.94 -17.80
N PHE A 254 -13.33 -8.01 -17.47
CA PHE A 254 -13.04 -8.40 -16.11
C PHE A 254 -11.54 -8.59 -15.95
N THR A 255 -10.98 -7.99 -14.91
CA THR A 255 -9.56 -8.09 -14.56
C THR A 255 -9.41 -8.75 -13.20
N TRP A 256 -8.53 -9.74 -13.12
CA TRP A 256 -8.11 -10.38 -11.88
C TRP A 256 -6.60 -10.28 -11.73
N ILE A 257 -6.15 -9.62 -10.69
CA ILE A 257 -4.73 -9.46 -10.36
C ILE A 257 -4.43 -10.22 -9.07
N GLN A 258 -3.40 -11.05 -9.12
CA GLN A 258 -2.91 -11.80 -7.99
C GLN A 258 -1.45 -11.45 -7.72
N SER A 259 -1.09 -11.29 -6.46
CA SER A 259 0.30 -11.13 -6.03
C SER A 259 0.55 -12.00 -4.81
N PHE A 260 1.70 -12.66 -4.83
CA PHE A 260 2.20 -13.46 -3.72
C PHE A 260 3.65 -13.09 -3.46
N SER A 261 4.03 -12.98 -2.19
CA SER A 261 5.42 -12.80 -1.78
C SER A 261 5.65 -13.51 -0.45
N ILE A 262 6.79 -14.18 -0.32
CA ILE A 262 7.24 -14.82 0.91
C ILE A 262 8.63 -14.32 1.27
N TYR A 263 8.86 -14.10 2.55
CA TYR A 263 10.12 -13.64 3.11
C TYR A 263 10.55 -14.59 4.22
N LYS A 264 11.80 -15.01 4.19
CA LYS A 264 12.38 -15.89 5.19
C LYS A 264 13.79 -15.45 5.53
N ARG A 265 14.01 -15.15 6.81
CA ARG A 265 15.34 -14.89 7.34
C ARG A 265 16.15 -16.17 7.37
N LEU A 266 17.34 -16.16 6.80
CA LEU A 266 18.25 -17.31 6.72
C LEU A 266 19.39 -17.24 7.74
N SER A 267 19.72 -16.03 8.22
CA SER A 267 20.78 -15.80 9.22
C SER A 267 20.23 -15.79 10.66
N SER A 268 21.11 -15.97 11.64
CA SER A 268 20.76 -15.84 13.07
C SER A 268 20.19 -14.47 13.41
N LEU A 269 19.45 -14.37 14.52
CA LEU A 269 18.83 -13.12 14.98
C LEU A 269 19.87 -12.06 15.36
N ASP A 270 21.06 -12.47 15.81
CA ASP A 270 22.13 -11.56 16.26
C ASP A 270 22.88 -10.89 15.12
N ASN A 271 22.66 -11.32 13.87
CA ASN A 271 23.34 -10.74 12.72
C ASN A 271 22.71 -9.40 12.36
N GLN A 272 23.49 -8.31 12.47
CA GLN A 272 23.07 -6.94 12.13
C GLN A 272 22.71 -6.79 10.63
N LYS A 273 23.29 -7.60 9.76
CA LYS A 273 22.96 -7.64 8.31
C LYS A 273 22.40 -9.02 7.96
N PRO A 274 21.10 -9.24 8.16
CA PRO A 274 20.52 -10.56 7.94
C PRO A 274 20.49 -10.93 6.46
N TRP A 275 20.72 -12.21 6.19
CA TRP A 275 20.40 -12.80 4.89
C TRP A 275 18.91 -13.12 4.85
N ILE A 276 18.22 -12.60 3.84
CA ILE A 276 16.78 -12.78 3.66
C ILE A 276 16.54 -13.39 2.28
N LEU A 277 15.85 -14.52 2.25
CA LEU A 277 15.29 -15.06 1.02
C LEU A 277 13.93 -14.39 0.77
N ALA A 278 13.78 -13.78 -0.39
CA ALA A 278 12.53 -13.19 -0.84
C ALA A 278 12.15 -13.82 -2.19
N VAL A 279 10.92 -14.34 -2.26
CA VAL A 279 10.35 -14.90 -3.50
C VAL A 279 8.99 -14.27 -3.71
N GLY A 280 8.71 -13.84 -4.95
CA GLY A 280 7.44 -13.24 -5.31
C GLY A 280 6.95 -13.70 -6.67
N ALA A 281 5.63 -13.69 -6.84
CA ALA A 281 4.95 -13.94 -8.10
C ALA A 281 3.77 -12.98 -8.25
N LYS A 282 3.52 -12.54 -9.47
CA LYS A 282 2.36 -11.71 -9.81
C LYS A 282 1.74 -12.26 -11.09
N SER A 283 0.42 -12.29 -11.16
CA SER A 283 -0.31 -12.57 -12.38
C SER A 283 -1.44 -11.58 -12.57
N GLN A 284 -1.75 -11.28 -13.82
CA GLN A 284 -2.91 -10.51 -14.22
C GLN A 284 -3.64 -11.29 -15.30
N MET A 285 -4.95 -11.42 -15.15
CA MET A 285 -5.84 -12.08 -16.11
C MET A 285 -6.90 -11.08 -16.53
N ASN A 286 -7.01 -10.82 -17.83
CA ASN A 286 -8.04 -9.96 -18.41
C ASN A 286 -8.98 -10.84 -19.26
N PHE A 287 -10.27 -10.68 -19.10
CA PHE A 287 -11.32 -11.41 -19.79
C PHE A 287 -12.27 -10.44 -20.48
N GLY A 288 -12.72 -10.77 -21.68
CA GLY A 288 -13.65 -9.94 -22.44
C GLY A 288 -13.00 -8.79 -23.19
N VAL A 289 -11.69 -8.63 -23.13
CA VAL A 289 -10.95 -7.56 -23.81
C VAL A 289 -10.69 -7.98 -25.27
N LYS A 290 -11.16 -7.17 -26.23
CA LYS A 290 -10.87 -7.34 -27.65
C LYS A 290 -10.12 -6.16 -28.23
N ASP A 291 -10.34 -4.97 -27.71
CA ASP A 291 -9.74 -3.76 -28.22
C ASP A 291 -8.34 -3.55 -27.64
N GLN A 292 -7.40 -3.21 -28.49
CA GLN A 292 -5.99 -3.01 -28.18
C GLN A 292 -5.73 -2.04 -27.04
N GLN A 293 -6.54 -1.00 -26.92
CA GLN A 293 -6.44 0.04 -25.89
C GLN A 293 -6.70 -0.44 -24.46
N PHE A 294 -7.30 -1.62 -24.28
CA PHE A 294 -7.62 -2.20 -22.99
C PHE A 294 -6.72 -3.40 -22.63
N LEU A 295 -5.80 -3.75 -23.52
CA LEU A 295 -4.87 -4.83 -23.26
C LEU A 295 -3.83 -4.40 -22.22
N ALA A 296 -3.50 -5.31 -21.31
CA ALA A 296 -2.41 -5.09 -20.39
C ALA A 296 -1.06 -5.24 -21.09
N ALA A 297 -0.18 -4.30 -20.89
CA ALA A 297 1.19 -4.35 -21.40
C ALA A 297 2.14 -4.97 -20.36
N MET A 298 3.09 -5.75 -20.83
CA MET A 298 4.26 -6.18 -20.08
C MET A 298 5.47 -5.36 -20.50
N GLY A 299 6.29 -4.97 -19.55
CA GLY A 299 7.50 -4.21 -19.78
C GLY A 299 7.68 -3.10 -18.77
N GLU A 300 8.72 -2.30 -18.94
CA GLU A 300 9.12 -1.20 -18.08
C GLU A 300 9.44 -1.62 -16.62
N SER A 301 9.56 -0.62 -15.73
CA SER A 301 9.93 -0.85 -14.33
C SER A 301 8.84 -1.53 -13.50
N GLY A 302 7.60 -1.48 -13.96
CA GLY A 302 6.44 -2.00 -13.22
C GLY A 302 6.19 -3.49 -13.37
N SER A 303 6.76 -4.13 -14.39
CA SER A 303 6.54 -5.55 -14.63
C SER A 303 7.83 -6.31 -14.99
N VAL A 304 8.33 -6.24 -16.19
CA VAL A 304 9.54 -6.93 -16.62
C VAL A 304 10.61 -5.91 -16.98
N ARG A 305 11.59 -5.75 -16.11
CA ARG A 305 12.70 -4.81 -16.33
C ARG A 305 13.51 -5.17 -17.57
N GLY A 306 13.89 -4.16 -18.34
CA GLY A 306 14.69 -4.31 -19.56
C GLY A 306 13.89 -4.66 -20.80
N TRP A 307 12.57 -4.78 -20.71
CA TRP A 307 11.70 -4.95 -21.87
C TRP A 307 10.93 -3.67 -22.13
N HIS A 308 10.98 -3.21 -23.39
CA HIS A 308 10.20 -2.07 -23.83
C HIS A 308 8.76 -2.47 -24.18
N TYR A 309 7.82 -1.65 -23.80
CA TYR A 309 6.52 -1.57 -24.42
C TYR A 309 6.74 -1.22 -25.92
N PRO A 310 6.10 -1.84 -26.92
CA PRO A 310 4.98 -2.77 -26.88
C PRO A 310 5.35 -4.24 -27.15
N ASN A 311 6.60 -4.64 -27.04
CA ASN A 311 7.08 -5.97 -27.45
C ASN A 311 6.43 -7.14 -26.69
N ALA A 312 5.72 -6.84 -25.62
CA ALA A 312 5.04 -7.82 -24.79
C ALA A 312 3.52 -7.86 -25.00
N LEU A 313 2.97 -7.15 -25.99
CA LEU A 313 1.55 -7.15 -26.27
C LEU A 313 1.16 -8.30 -27.20
N ASN A 314 0.17 -9.08 -26.78
CA ASN A 314 -0.51 -10.03 -27.65
C ASN A 314 -1.88 -9.47 -28.04
N TYR A 315 -2.03 -9.04 -29.27
CA TYR A 315 -3.23 -8.35 -29.77
C TYR A 315 -4.35 -9.29 -30.24
N ASN A 316 -4.08 -10.59 -30.31
CA ASN A 316 -5.00 -11.53 -30.96
C ASN A 316 -5.86 -12.32 -29.96
N ASP A 317 -5.62 -12.17 -28.66
CA ASP A 317 -6.31 -12.94 -27.64
C ASP A 317 -7.35 -12.09 -26.89
N SER A 318 -8.57 -12.58 -26.83
CA SER A 318 -9.62 -12.01 -25.95
C SER A 318 -9.37 -12.30 -24.46
N LYS A 319 -8.36 -13.09 -24.16
CA LYS A 319 -7.94 -13.48 -22.82
C LYS A 319 -6.44 -13.34 -22.70
N GLN A 320 -5.98 -12.47 -21.81
CA GLN A 320 -4.57 -12.27 -21.53
C GLN A 320 -4.21 -12.74 -20.13
N ILE A 321 -3.15 -13.54 -20.03
CA ILE A 321 -2.62 -14.04 -18.77
C ILE A 321 -1.13 -13.69 -18.74
N TYR A 322 -0.75 -12.84 -17.79
CA TYR A 322 0.65 -12.53 -17.50
C TYR A 322 1.06 -13.16 -16.18
N ARG A 323 2.20 -13.83 -16.17
CA ARG A 323 2.82 -14.41 -14.99
C ARG A 323 4.23 -13.86 -14.86
N PHE A 324 4.56 -13.26 -13.75
CA PHE A 324 5.87 -12.68 -13.45
C PHE A 324 6.54 -13.44 -12.30
#